data_b66b4dadc0231eeef82772dc5c1aae7a
#
_entry.id   b66b4dadc0231eeef82772dc5c1aae7a
#
_cell.length_a   1.000
_cell.length_b   1.000
_cell.length_c   1.000
_cell.angle_alpha   90.00
_cell.angle_beta   90.00
_cell.angle_gamma   90.00
#
_symmetry.space_group_name_H-M   'P 1'
#
loop_
_entity.id
_entity.type
_entity.pdbx_description
1 polymer ?
#
loop_
_entity_poly.entity_id
_entity_poly.type
_entity_poly.pdbx_seq_one_letter_code
_entity_poly.pdbx_strand_id
1 'polypeptide(L)'
;MKKRRILSFAAALIFIITLPLSGVRAADIPRSTEGKTVVPGGQCIGIALYMDGIMIVGSQEIRGENGQTAYPARDAGLAPGDIIKSVNGTRVSNITEFVLQSDRAGEAIRLEVEREGQLRQTTIRPAYDSSDGKYRLGLWLKDSTAGIGTLT
;
A
#
# COMPACT_ATOMS: atom_id res chain seq x y z
N MET A 1 24.24 -61.27 15.24
CA MET A 1 24.24 -59.82 14.83
C MET A 1 22.88 -59.13 15.02
N LYS A 2 21.73 -59.79 14.91
CA LYS A 2 20.37 -59.18 15.05
C LYS A 2 20.09 -58.70 16.51
N LYS A 3 20.48 -59.42 17.54
CA LYS A 3 20.22 -59.03 18.96
C LYS A 3 20.89 -57.70 19.36
N ARG A 4 22.10 -57.42 18.88
CA ARG A 4 22.82 -56.15 19.20
C ARG A 4 22.16 -54.93 18.56
N ARG A 5 21.57 -55.08 17.35
CA ARG A 5 20.84 -54.00 16.68
C ARG A 5 19.51 -53.68 17.37
N ILE A 6 18.80 -54.71 17.85
CA ILE A 6 17.55 -54.49 18.62
C ILE A 6 17.83 -53.78 19.95
N LEU A 7 18.90 -54.13 20.62
CA LEU A 7 19.29 -53.48 21.88
C LEU A 7 19.69 -52.03 21.68
N SER A 8 20.35 -51.69 20.54
CA SER A 8 20.70 -50.34 20.17
C SER A 8 19.48 -49.47 19.84
N PHE A 9 18.49 -50.03 19.17
CA PHE A 9 17.23 -49.32 18.89
C PHE A 9 16.40 -49.12 20.17
N ALA A 10 16.36 -50.06 21.04
CA ALA A 10 15.67 -49.93 22.34
C ALA A 10 16.32 -48.87 23.23
N ALA A 11 17.65 -48.79 23.27
CA ALA A 11 18.38 -47.75 24.00
C ALA A 11 18.15 -46.34 23.41
N ALA A 12 18.10 -46.20 22.06
CA ALA A 12 17.80 -44.93 21.40
C ALA A 12 16.36 -44.47 21.67
N LEU A 13 15.40 -45.42 21.70
CA LEU A 13 14.00 -45.10 21.97
C LEU A 13 13.81 -44.62 23.42
N ILE A 14 14.49 -45.25 24.40
CA ILE A 14 14.45 -44.86 25.80
C ILE A 14 15.08 -43.44 25.97
N PHE A 15 16.14 -43.13 25.23
CA PHE A 15 16.79 -41.82 25.29
C PHE A 15 15.89 -40.68 24.77
N ILE A 16 15.05 -40.96 23.76
CA ILE A 16 14.08 -39.99 23.23
C ILE A 16 12.95 -39.72 24.24
N ILE A 17 12.52 -40.74 24.99
CA ILE A 17 11.45 -40.61 26.01
C ILE A 17 11.92 -39.87 27.27
N THR A 18 13.23 -39.89 27.56
CA THR A 18 13.79 -39.19 28.72
C THR A 18 14.26 -37.76 28.45
N LEU A 19 14.11 -37.26 27.22
CA LEU A 19 14.31 -35.82 26.98
C LEU A 19 13.32 -35.07 27.89
N PRO A 20 13.77 -34.24 28.82
CA PRO A 20 12.86 -33.42 29.58
C PRO A 20 12.16 -32.50 28.57
N LEU A 21 10.85 -32.64 28.49
CA LEU A 21 10.00 -31.67 27.86
C LEU A 21 10.17 -30.38 28.68
N SER A 22 11.22 -29.63 28.38
CA SER A 22 11.44 -28.32 28.97
C SER A 22 10.22 -27.50 28.57
N GLY A 23 9.23 -27.49 29.44
CA GLY A 23 8.01 -26.74 29.26
C GLY A 23 8.40 -25.33 28.91
N VAL A 24 7.98 -24.88 27.72
CA VAL A 24 7.99 -23.47 27.40
C VAL A 24 7.13 -22.81 28.47
N ARG A 25 7.78 -22.30 29.50
CA ARG A 25 7.11 -21.42 30.47
C ARG A 25 6.73 -20.19 29.64
N ALA A 26 5.45 -20.06 29.39
CA ALA A 26 4.92 -18.78 28.99
C ALA A 26 5.45 -17.77 30.02
N ALA A 27 6.19 -16.77 29.54
CA ALA A 27 6.67 -15.73 30.42
C ALA A 27 5.46 -15.21 31.20
N ASP A 28 5.46 -15.36 32.51
CA ASP A 28 4.48 -14.71 33.37
C ASP A 28 4.63 -13.22 33.11
N ILE A 29 3.74 -12.68 32.29
CA ILE A 29 3.55 -11.24 32.19
C ILE A 29 3.13 -10.83 33.60
N PRO A 30 3.93 -10.02 34.32
CA PRO A 30 3.59 -9.62 35.65
C PRO A 30 2.25 -8.87 35.61
N ARG A 31 1.18 -9.54 36.01
CA ARG A 31 -0.13 -8.92 36.25
C ARG A 31 -0.09 -8.19 37.59
N SER A 32 0.86 -7.29 37.76
CA SER A 32 0.87 -6.40 38.90
C SER A 32 0.18 -5.07 38.56
N THR A 33 -1.11 -5.15 38.37
CA THR A 33 -1.98 -3.99 38.57
C THR A 33 -2.73 -4.20 39.90
N GLU A 34 -2.01 -4.48 40.97
CA GLU A 34 -2.59 -4.45 42.29
C GLU A 34 -3.00 -3.00 42.60
N GLY A 35 -4.31 -2.74 42.62
CA GLY A 35 -4.91 -1.55 43.19
C GLY A 35 -4.99 -0.29 42.31
N LYS A 36 -4.66 -0.33 41.00
CA LYS A 36 -4.90 0.81 40.12
C LYS A 36 -6.12 0.57 39.25
N THR A 37 -7.24 1.16 39.62
CA THR A 37 -8.41 1.25 38.72
C THR A 37 -8.04 2.28 37.64
N VAL A 38 -7.72 1.84 36.44
CA VAL A 38 -7.57 2.73 35.30
C VAL A 38 -8.92 2.80 34.58
N VAL A 39 -9.48 3.98 34.53
CA VAL A 39 -10.60 4.24 33.63
C VAL A 39 -9.97 4.49 32.25
N PRO A 40 -10.23 3.64 31.25
CA PRO A 40 -9.77 3.94 29.91
C PRO A 40 -10.48 5.23 29.48
N GLY A 41 -9.75 6.33 29.61
CA GLY A 41 -10.17 7.64 29.13
C GLY A 41 -9.73 7.78 27.68
N GLY A 42 -10.51 8.47 26.92
CA GLY A 42 -10.17 8.85 25.56
C GLY A 42 -11.43 9.18 24.80
N GLN A 43 -11.33 10.22 23.97
CA GLN A 43 -12.39 10.61 23.07
C GLN A 43 -12.10 10.04 21.69
N CYS A 44 -13.12 9.48 21.02
CA CYS A 44 -13.00 9.19 19.60
C CYS A 44 -12.75 10.47 18.83
N ILE A 45 -11.66 10.52 18.10
CA ILE A 45 -11.32 11.61 17.19
C ILE A 45 -11.26 11.10 15.76
N GLY A 46 -11.79 11.89 14.84
CA GLY A 46 -11.58 11.73 13.41
C GLY A 46 -10.56 12.76 12.94
N ILE A 47 -9.55 12.32 12.21
CA ILE A 47 -8.58 13.21 11.57
C ILE A 47 -8.75 13.04 10.07
N ALA A 48 -8.97 14.15 9.36
CA ALA A 48 -8.96 14.20 7.90
C ALA A 48 -7.83 15.14 7.46
N LEU A 49 -6.96 14.63 6.60
CA LEU A 49 -5.89 15.41 5.99
C LEU A 49 -6.24 15.60 4.51
N TYR A 50 -6.31 16.86 4.12
CA TYR A 50 -6.50 17.25 2.73
C TYR A 50 -5.18 17.75 2.17
N MET A 51 -4.88 17.32 0.94
CA MET A 51 -3.70 17.77 0.22
C MET A 51 -4.10 18.88 -0.75
N ASP A 52 -3.19 19.81 -1.01
CA ASP A 52 -3.36 20.80 -2.07
C ASP A 52 -2.97 20.20 -3.43
N GLY A 53 -3.86 19.39 -3.98
CA GLY A 53 -3.65 18.62 -5.20
C GLY A 53 -3.86 17.13 -4.99
N ILE A 54 -3.46 16.33 -5.98
CA ILE A 54 -3.69 14.89 -6.02
C ILE A 54 -2.35 14.18 -6.04
N MET A 55 -2.06 13.38 -5.02
CA MET A 55 -0.82 12.64 -4.90
C MET A 55 -0.84 11.38 -5.77
N ILE A 56 0.22 11.16 -6.53
CA ILE A 56 0.50 9.89 -7.18
C ILE A 56 1.11 8.95 -6.15
N VAL A 57 0.43 7.85 -5.84
CA VAL A 57 0.91 6.85 -4.88
C VAL A 57 1.50 5.63 -5.57
N GLY A 58 1.28 5.48 -6.87
CA GLY A 58 1.82 4.40 -7.68
C GLY A 58 1.39 4.48 -9.12
N SER A 59 1.89 3.55 -9.92
CA SER A 59 1.50 3.38 -11.31
C SER A 59 1.45 1.90 -11.68
N GLN A 60 0.68 1.58 -12.70
CA GLN A 60 0.55 0.23 -13.24
C GLN A 60 0.71 0.22 -14.75
N GLU A 61 1.03 -0.94 -15.27
CA GLU A 61 1.03 -1.20 -16.70
C GLU A 61 -0.40 -1.28 -17.26
N ILE A 62 -0.54 -0.92 -18.53
CA ILE A 62 -1.79 -1.05 -19.29
C ILE A 62 -1.56 -2.07 -20.40
N ARG A 63 -2.45 -3.04 -20.52
CA ARG A 63 -2.38 -4.10 -21.54
C ARG A 63 -3.28 -3.78 -22.72
N GLY A 64 -2.66 -3.54 -23.87
CA GLY A 64 -3.35 -3.30 -25.13
C GLY A 64 -3.84 -4.59 -25.82
N GLU A 65 -4.63 -4.41 -26.89
CA GLU A 65 -5.30 -5.52 -27.60
C GLU A 65 -4.34 -6.59 -28.17
N ASN A 66 -3.13 -6.24 -28.53
CA ASN A 66 -2.17 -7.15 -29.13
C ASN A 66 -1.16 -7.74 -28.09
N GLY A 67 -1.52 -7.71 -26.80
CA GLY A 67 -0.61 -8.11 -25.71
C GLY A 67 0.55 -7.14 -25.52
N GLN A 68 0.53 -5.96 -26.16
CA GLN A 68 1.51 -4.92 -25.92
C GLN A 68 1.24 -4.28 -24.56
N THR A 69 2.30 -4.02 -23.84
CA THR A 69 2.25 -3.36 -22.54
C THR A 69 2.71 -1.91 -22.69
N ALA A 70 1.89 -0.97 -22.24
CA ALA A 70 2.20 0.46 -22.17
C ALA A 70 2.39 0.91 -20.71
N TYR A 71 3.23 1.92 -20.52
CA TYR A 71 3.52 2.49 -19.21
C TYR A 71 3.32 4.01 -19.23
N PRO A 72 2.09 4.53 -19.39
CA PRO A 72 1.84 5.95 -19.60
C PRO A 72 2.46 6.86 -18.54
N ALA A 73 2.33 6.50 -17.28
CA ALA A 73 2.88 7.25 -16.16
C ALA A 73 4.40 7.33 -16.19
N ARG A 74 5.06 6.19 -16.39
CA ARG A 74 6.53 6.11 -16.46
C ARG A 74 7.07 6.87 -17.67
N ASP A 75 6.41 6.73 -18.83
CA ASP A 75 6.83 7.36 -20.07
C ASP A 75 6.66 8.89 -20.01
N ALA A 76 5.72 9.37 -19.18
CA ALA A 76 5.56 10.79 -18.84
C ALA A 76 6.53 11.27 -17.74
N GLY A 77 7.37 10.40 -17.19
CA GLY A 77 8.32 10.74 -16.13
C GLY A 77 7.67 10.97 -14.76
N LEU A 78 6.45 10.48 -14.55
CA LEU A 78 5.72 10.57 -13.28
C LEU A 78 6.21 9.50 -12.31
N ALA A 79 6.24 9.84 -11.02
CA ALA A 79 6.70 8.96 -9.96
C ALA A 79 5.79 9.05 -8.72
N PRO A 80 5.78 8.01 -7.86
CA PRO A 80 5.15 8.12 -6.55
C PRO A 80 5.71 9.29 -5.75
N GLY A 81 4.83 10.05 -5.09
CA GLY A 81 5.16 11.26 -4.35
C GLY A 81 4.95 12.57 -5.15
N ASP A 82 4.75 12.50 -6.46
CA ASP A 82 4.35 13.67 -7.24
C ASP A 82 2.93 14.11 -6.85
N ILE A 83 2.71 15.42 -6.79
CA ILE A 83 1.40 16.01 -6.51
C ILE A 83 0.90 16.73 -7.78
N ILE A 84 -0.18 16.26 -8.37
CA ILE A 84 -0.81 16.88 -9.53
C ILE A 84 -1.53 18.13 -9.07
N LYS A 85 -1.17 19.29 -9.62
CA LYS A 85 -1.77 20.60 -9.33
C LYS A 85 -2.77 21.03 -10.38
N SER A 86 -2.50 20.74 -11.65
CA SER A 86 -3.41 21.10 -12.73
C SER A 86 -3.41 20.08 -13.86
N VAL A 87 -4.54 20.02 -14.57
CA VAL A 87 -4.78 19.22 -15.76
C VAL A 87 -5.21 20.15 -16.88
N ASN A 88 -4.48 20.16 -17.99
CA ASN A 88 -4.73 21.02 -19.15
C ASN A 88 -4.87 22.52 -18.77
N GLY A 89 -4.13 22.96 -17.74
CA GLY A 89 -4.17 24.33 -17.22
C GLY A 89 -5.30 24.63 -16.23
N THR A 90 -6.16 23.65 -15.94
CA THR A 90 -7.21 23.77 -14.91
C THR A 90 -6.72 23.15 -13.60
N ARG A 91 -6.76 23.91 -12.51
CA ARG A 91 -6.38 23.40 -11.17
C ARG A 91 -7.35 22.29 -10.75
N VAL A 92 -6.80 21.26 -10.13
CA VAL A 92 -7.54 20.12 -9.59
C VAL A 92 -7.15 19.89 -8.14
N SER A 93 -8.15 19.65 -7.28
CA SER A 93 -7.97 19.44 -5.85
C SER A 93 -8.42 18.05 -5.39
N ASN A 94 -9.17 17.34 -6.22
CA ASN A 94 -9.70 16.02 -5.91
C ASN A 94 -9.74 15.13 -7.16
N ILE A 95 -9.86 13.82 -6.92
CA ILE A 95 -9.87 12.81 -7.99
C ILE A 95 -11.04 13.00 -8.95
N THR A 96 -12.19 13.45 -8.48
CA THR A 96 -13.38 13.67 -9.33
C THR A 96 -13.11 14.76 -10.36
N GLU A 97 -12.53 15.89 -9.94
CA GLU A 97 -12.12 16.96 -10.85
C GLU A 97 -11.07 16.49 -11.85
N PHE A 98 -10.08 15.71 -11.38
CA PHE A 98 -9.06 15.13 -12.23
C PHE A 98 -9.69 14.27 -13.33
N VAL A 99 -10.59 13.37 -12.99
CA VAL A 99 -11.27 12.49 -13.95
C VAL A 99 -12.06 13.30 -14.97
N LEU A 100 -12.84 14.29 -14.53
CA LEU A 100 -13.62 15.16 -15.42
C LEU A 100 -12.73 15.93 -16.42
N GLN A 101 -11.54 16.37 -15.98
CA GLN A 101 -10.62 17.13 -16.85
C GLN A 101 -9.76 16.21 -17.74
N SER A 102 -9.58 14.96 -17.33
CA SER A 102 -8.78 13.97 -18.06
C SER A 102 -9.58 13.04 -18.97
N ASP A 103 -10.91 13.07 -18.91
CA ASP A 103 -11.81 12.18 -19.67
C ASP A 103 -11.89 12.59 -21.15
N ARG A 104 -10.74 12.54 -21.82
CA ARG A 104 -10.59 12.74 -23.28
C ARG A 104 -9.95 11.50 -23.86
N ALA A 105 -10.76 10.65 -24.44
CA ALA A 105 -10.33 9.35 -24.96
C ALA A 105 -9.12 9.49 -25.90
N GLY A 106 -7.98 8.93 -25.47
CA GLY A 106 -6.76 8.85 -26.26
C GLY A 106 -5.99 10.14 -26.49
N GLU A 107 -6.48 11.30 -26.07
CA GLU A 107 -5.76 12.57 -26.21
C GLU A 107 -4.63 12.73 -25.20
N ALA A 108 -3.58 13.44 -25.59
CA ALA A 108 -2.50 13.79 -24.69
C ALA A 108 -2.96 14.82 -23.66
N ILE A 109 -2.67 14.59 -22.40
CA ILE A 109 -3.08 15.40 -21.26
C ILE A 109 -1.85 16.10 -20.68
N ARG A 110 -1.88 17.42 -20.59
CA ARG A 110 -0.84 18.20 -19.91
C ARG A 110 -1.10 18.22 -18.43
N LEU A 111 -0.09 17.85 -17.66
CA LEU A 111 -0.10 17.87 -16.22
C LEU A 111 0.93 18.85 -15.69
N GLU A 112 0.56 19.62 -14.69
CA GLU A 112 1.50 20.32 -13.83
C GLU A 112 1.59 19.58 -12.51
N VAL A 113 2.78 19.15 -12.18
CA VAL A 113 3.06 18.35 -10.99
C VAL A 113 4.10 19.02 -10.11
N GLU A 114 3.95 18.90 -8.83
CA GLU A 114 4.97 19.29 -7.85
C GLU A 114 5.74 18.06 -7.38
N ARG A 115 7.06 18.13 -7.47
CA ARG A 115 8.00 17.15 -6.94
C ARG A 115 9.04 17.85 -6.10
N GLU A 116 9.16 17.49 -4.83
CA GLU A 116 10.12 18.10 -3.89
C GLU A 116 10.02 19.65 -3.85
N GLY A 117 8.79 20.17 -3.87
CA GLY A 117 8.54 21.61 -3.86
C GLY A 117 8.77 22.33 -5.19
N GLN A 118 9.13 21.62 -6.26
CA GLN A 118 9.35 22.18 -7.60
C GLN A 118 8.22 21.84 -8.54
N LEU A 119 7.64 22.84 -9.19
CA LEU A 119 6.65 22.67 -10.23
C LEU A 119 7.31 22.21 -11.53
N ARG A 120 6.73 21.20 -12.15
CA ARG A 120 7.15 20.61 -13.43
C ARG A 120 5.94 20.41 -14.32
N GLN A 121 6.11 20.65 -15.60
CA GLN A 121 5.09 20.33 -16.60
C GLN A 121 5.49 19.06 -17.35
N THR A 122 4.52 18.17 -17.52
CA THR A 122 4.69 16.96 -18.32
C THR A 122 3.43 16.67 -19.12
N THR A 123 3.53 15.77 -20.06
CA THR A 123 2.40 15.33 -20.88
C THR A 123 2.28 13.83 -20.79
N ILE A 124 1.12 13.36 -20.38
CA ILE A 124 0.80 11.94 -20.32
C ILE A 124 -0.17 11.57 -21.45
N ARG A 125 0.08 10.44 -22.10
CA ARG A 125 -0.81 9.88 -23.13
C ARG A 125 -1.51 8.66 -22.58
N PRO A 126 -2.85 8.65 -22.54
CA PRO A 126 -3.59 7.47 -22.14
C PRO A 126 -3.31 6.29 -23.08
N ALA A 127 -3.25 5.08 -22.55
CA ALA A 127 -3.18 3.86 -23.33
C ALA A 127 -4.53 3.13 -23.28
N TYR A 128 -4.89 2.47 -24.37
CA TYR A 128 -6.09 1.66 -24.44
C TYR A 128 -5.89 0.36 -23.67
N ASP A 129 -6.78 0.09 -22.71
CA ASP A 129 -6.80 -1.12 -21.91
C ASP A 129 -7.79 -2.11 -22.52
N SER A 130 -7.28 -3.24 -23.01
CA SER A 130 -8.11 -4.28 -23.62
C SER A 130 -8.99 -5.03 -22.64
N SER A 131 -8.70 -4.95 -21.35
CA SER A 131 -9.46 -5.66 -20.31
C SER A 131 -10.84 -5.07 -20.05
N ASP A 132 -10.99 -3.76 -20.22
CA ASP A 132 -12.25 -3.04 -20.00
C ASP A 132 -12.67 -2.10 -21.14
N GLY A 133 -11.87 -2.05 -22.23
CA GLY A 133 -12.17 -1.28 -23.42
C GLY A 133 -12.07 0.24 -23.23
N LYS A 134 -11.25 0.71 -22.29
CA LYS A 134 -11.13 2.14 -21.95
C LYS A 134 -9.70 2.65 -22.06
N TYR A 135 -9.57 3.96 -22.28
CA TYR A 135 -8.29 4.63 -22.16
C TYR A 135 -7.95 4.89 -20.70
N ARG A 136 -6.74 4.50 -20.29
CA ARG A 136 -6.26 4.62 -18.92
C ARG A 136 -4.89 5.27 -18.85
N LEU A 137 -4.63 5.98 -17.74
CA LEU A 137 -3.34 6.61 -17.46
C LEU A 137 -2.40 5.71 -16.65
N GLY A 138 -2.92 4.62 -16.09
CA GLY A 138 -2.13 3.74 -15.22
C GLY A 138 -1.64 4.42 -13.96
N LEU A 139 -2.38 5.39 -13.42
CA LEU A 139 -2.04 6.13 -12.20
C LEU A 139 -2.87 5.66 -11.01
N TRP A 140 -2.22 5.50 -9.88
CA TRP A 140 -2.87 5.33 -8.59
C TRP A 140 -2.82 6.67 -7.86
N LEU A 141 -4.00 7.22 -7.58
CA LEU A 141 -4.16 8.58 -7.09
C LEU A 141 -4.77 8.61 -5.68
N LYS A 142 -4.37 9.62 -4.90
CA LYS A 142 -4.89 9.88 -3.56
C LYS A 142 -5.03 11.39 -3.35
N ASP A 143 -6.19 11.84 -2.91
CA ASP A 143 -6.49 13.26 -2.65
C ASP A 143 -6.71 13.59 -1.17
N SER A 144 -6.97 12.58 -0.35
CA SER A 144 -7.22 12.76 1.08
C SER A 144 -6.83 11.53 1.89
N THR A 145 -6.63 11.73 3.17
CA THR A 145 -6.43 10.65 4.14
C THR A 145 -7.29 10.93 5.36
N ALA A 146 -8.11 9.95 5.76
CA ALA A 146 -8.88 10.02 6.98
C ALA A 146 -8.57 8.83 7.88
N GLY A 147 -8.53 9.08 9.17
CA GLY A 147 -8.34 8.06 10.20
C GLY A 147 -9.25 8.33 11.39
N ILE A 148 -9.63 7.27 12.09
CA ILE A 148 -10.36 7.34 13.37
C ILE A 148 -9.45 6.71 14.41
N GLY A 149 -9.30 7.37 15.53
CA GLY A 149 -8.49 6.91 16.65
C GLY A 149 -9.07 7.31 18.00
N THR A 150 -8.47 6.81 19.06
CA THR A 150 -8.78 7.23 20.43
C THR A 150 -7.57 8.00 20.96
N LEU A 151 -7.81 9.23 21.37
CA LEU A 151 -6.79 10.04 22.04
C LEU A 151 -6.79 9.62 23.51
N THR A 152 -5.69 9.01 23.96
CA THR A 152 -5.46 8.58 25.35
C THR A 152 -4.41 9.43 26.04
#